data_c9a37380244625ac0b24183b41cca8ef
#
_entry.id   c9a37380244625ac0b24183b41cca8ef
#
_cell.length_a   1.000
_cell.length_b   1.000
_cell.length_c   1.000
_cell.angle_alpha   90.00
_cell.angle_beta   90.00
_cell.angle_gamma   90.00
#
_symmetry.space_group_name_H-M   'P 1'
#
loop_
_entity.id
_entity.type
_entity.pdbx_description
1 polymer ?
#
loop_
_entity_poly.entity_id
_entity_poly.type
_entity_poly.pdbx_seq_one_letter_code
_entity_poly.pdbx_strand_id
1 'polypeptide(L)'
;MKWSRRAEPRGYHHGNLKETLVRAALELIAEKGPAGFTFADAARWAGVSPAAPYRHFRDRDELLSDVARRGFEQFTTVLTRAWDNGNPDVNSAFDRLGKAYLNFAKREPAFYSAMFEGGVPHDSDPQLREAGERAFAVLRGAAEKLVAQMPAAGRPPALMVALHVWSLSHGIASLFSRGDAARRALPMPPEELLEAGFLIYLRGLGLPAR
;
A
#
# COMPACT_ATOMS: atom_id res chain seq x y z
N MET A 1 -20.90 31.81 24.74
CA MET A 1 -21.74 30.58 24.70
C MET A 1 -21.07 29.57 23.82
N LYS A 2 -20.42 28.54 24.41
CA LYS A 2 -19.76 27.44 23.69
C LYS A 2 -20.79 26.32 23.50
N TRP A 3 -21.19 26.06 22.27
CA TRP A 3 -22.00 24.89 21.93
C TRP A 3 -21.06 23.67 21.82
N SER A 4 -21.14 22.80 22.81
CA SER A 4 -20.51 21.47 22.74
C SER A 4 -21.31 20.61 21.74
N ARG A 5 -20.70 20.26 20.62
CA ARG A 5 -21.23 19.18 19.77
C ARG A 5 -21.19 17.89 20.58
N ARG A 6 -22.35 17.45 21.04
CA ARG A 6 -22.55 16.09 21.54
C ARG A 6 -22.24 15.15 20.36
N ALA A 7 -21.21 14.30 20.51
CA ALA A 7 -21.01 13.16 19.64
C ALA A 7 -22.26 12.26 19.77
N GLU A 8 -22.94 12.03 18.64
CA GLU A 8 -23.99 11.03 18.59
C GLU A 8 -23.43 9.66 19.01
N PRO A 9 -24.17 8.85 19.79
CA PRO A 9 -23.74 7.51 20.13
C PRO A 9 -23.72 6.68 18.84
N ARG A 10 -22.50 6.36 18.34
CA ARG A 10 -22.30 5.43 17.24
C ARG A 10 -22.95 4.10 17.62
N GLY A 11 -23.96 3.68 16.86
CA GLY A 11 -24.74 2.48 17.09
C GLY A 11 -23.84 1.28 17.36
N TYR A 12 -24.10 0.64 18.47
CA TYR A 12 -23.40 -0.51 19.01
C TYR A 12 -23.68 -1.74 18.13
N HIS A 13 -22.83 -2.00 17.13
CA HIS A 13 -22.89 -3.22 16.34
C HIS A 13 -22.18 -4.36 17.11
N HIS A 14 -22.92 -5.05 17.97
CA HIS A 14 -22.46 -6.23 18.71
C HIS A 14 -22.05 -7.43 17.84
N GLY A 15 -22.22 -7.35 16.50
CA GLY A 15 -21.98 -8.48 15.60
C GLY A 15 -20.57 -8.63 15.04
N ASN A 16 -19.72 -7.59 15.06
CA ASN A 16 -18.40 -7.69 14.41
C ASN A 16 -17.34 -6.80 15.08
N LEU A 17 -16.98 -7.14 16.33
CA LEU A 17 -15.92 -6.42 17.05
C LEU A 17 -14.57 -6.49 16.30
N LYS A 18 -14.29 -7.59 15.62
CA LYS A 18 -13.07 -7.72 14.81
C LYS A 18 -12.97 -6.60 13.77
N GLU A 19 -14.03 -6.39 12.98
CA GLU A 19 -14.07 -5.32 11.97
C GLU A 19 -14.04 -3.92 12.58
N THR A 20 -14.64 -3.75 13.76
CA THR A 20 -14.59 -2.47 14.48
C THR A 20 -13.17 -2.16 14.96
N LEU A 21 -12.42 -3.15 15.43
CA LEU A 21 -11.01 -3.00 15.83
C LEU A 21 -10.10 -2.71 14.63
N VAL A 22 -10.35 -3.34 13.48
CA VAL A 22 -9.61 -3.03 12.24
C VAL A 22 -9.85 -1.57 11.82
N ARG A 23 -11.10 -1.10 11.84
CA ARG A 23 -11.41 0.32 11.56
C ARG A 23 -10.75 1.25 12.57
N ALA A 24 -10.79 0.90 13.86
CA ALA A 24 -10.11 1.67 14.90
C ALA A 24 -8.60 1.78 14.62
N ALA A 25 -7.97 0.66 14.25
CA ALA A 25 -6.55 0.65 13.90
C ALA A 25 -6.25 1.56 12.70
N LEU A 26 -7.06 1.52 11.63
CA LEU A 26 -6.89 2.39 10.46
C LEU A 26 -6.99 3.88 10.81
N GLU A 27 -7.96 4.29 11.61
CA GLU A 27 -8.10 5.67 12.07
C GLU A 27 -6.91 6.11 12.94
N LEU A 28 -6.47 5.24 13.85
CA LEU A 28 -5.32 5.52 14.71
C LEU A 28 -4.00 5.56 13.94
N ILE A 29 -3.83 4.70 12.93
CA ILE A 29 -2.67 4.73 12.02
C ILE A 29 -2.67 6.03 11.22
N ALA A 30 -3.81 6.47 10.70
CA ALA A 30 -3.91 7.73 9.97
C ALA A 30 -3.54 8.93 10.84
N GLU A 31 -3.92 8.92 12.12
CA GLU A 31 -3.66 10.01 13.07
C GLU A 31 -2.24 10.01 13.62
N LYS A 32 -1.71 8.84 14.02
CA LYS A 32 -0.48 8.72 14.83
C LYS A 32 0.63 7.90 14.18
N GLY A 33 0.36 7.36 13.00
CA GLY A 33 1.22 6.37 12.36
C GLY A 33 1.08 4.96 12.96
N PRO A 34 1.62 3.95 12.28
CA PRO A 34 1.45 2.55 12.68
C PRO A 34 2.14 2.22 14.00
N ALA A 35 3.19 2.93 14.39
CA ALA A 35 3.86 2.75 15.69
C ALA A 35 3.20 3.56 16.83
N GLY A 36 2.31 4.52 16.50
CA GLY A 36 1.82 5.54 17.43
C GLY A 36 0.57 5.15 18.23
N PHE A 37 0.00 3.95 18.06
CA PHE A 37 -1.18 3.53 18.80
C PHE A 37 -0.94 2.28 19.64
N THR A 38 -1.75 2.12 20.68
CA THR A 38 -1.75 0.95 21.55
C THR A 38 -3.00 0.11 21.33
N PHE A 39 -2.97 -1.15 21.78
CA PHE A 39 -4.14 -2.04 21.73
C PHE A 39 -5.29 -1.50 22.62
N ALA A 40 -4.95 -0.82 23.73
CA ALA A 40 -5.91 -0.12 24.57
C ALA A 40 -6.56 1.08 23.87
N ASP A 41 -5.83 1.79 22.99
CA ASP A 41 -6.41 2.86 22.18
C ASP A 41 -7.45 2.33 21.20
N ALA A 42 -7.17 1.18 20.56
CA ALA A 42 -8.13 0.52 19.68
C ALA A 42 -9.40 0.08 20.42
N ALA A 43 -9.25 -0.48 21.64
CA ALA A 43 -10.39 -0.84 22.49
C ALA A 43 -11.23 0.39 22.86
N ARG A 44 -10.57 1.48 23.26
CA ARG A 44 -11.24 2.75 23.63
C ARG A 44 -11.98 3.35 22.43
N TRP A 45 -11.35 3.35 21.25
CA TRP A 45 -11.99 3.81 20.03
C TRP A 45 -13.23 2.98 19.67
N ALA A 46 -13.14 1.65 19.84
CA ALA A 46 -14.24 0.72 19.62
C ALA A 46 -15.35 0.79 20.70
N GLY A 47 -15.14 1.53 21.80
CA GLY A 47 -16.10 1.65 22.88
C GLY A 47 -16.26 0.38 23.72
N VAL A 48 -15.20 -0.45 23.80
CA VAL A 48 -15.21 -1.71 24.55
C VAL A 48 -14.20 -1.72 25.69
N SER A 49 -14.32 -2.70 26.60
CA SER A 49 -13.33 -2.88 27.66
C SER A 49 -11.96 -3.22 27.10
N PRO A 50 -10.84 -2.87 27.79
CA PRO A 50 -9.50 -3.21 27.34
C PRO A 50 -9.24 -4.71 27.15
N ALA A 51 -10.03 -5.58 27.79
CA ALA A 51 -9.93 -7.02 27.63
C ALA A 51 -10.67 -7.59 26.42
N ALA A 52 -11.63 -6.85 25.86
CA ALA A 52 -12.47 -7.35 24.77
C ALA A 52 -11.69 -7.65 23.46
N PRO A 53 -10.70 -6.85 23.04
CA PRO A 53 -9.92 -7.12 21.84
C PRO A 53 -9.18 -8.45 21.85
N TYR A 54 -8.74 -8.92 23.02
CA TYR A 54 -8.00 -10.19 23.17
C TYR A 54 -8.79 -11.44 22.77
N ARG A 55 -10.11 -11.32 22.55
CA ARG A 55 -10.94 -12.39 21.99
C ARG A 55 -10.78 -12.55 20.47
N HIS A 56 -10.19 -11.56 19.80
CA HIS A 56 -10.09 -11.50 18.34
C HIS A 56 -8.66 -11.42 17.84
N PHE A 57 -7.79 -10.80 18.61
CA PHE A 57 -6.37 -10.63 18.32
C PHE A 57 -5.57 -10.85 19.60
N ARG A 58 -4.48 -11.60 19.51
CA ARG A 58 -3.58 -11.88 20.62
C ARG A 58 -2.94 -10.60 21.17
N ASP A 59 -2.56 -9.71 20.27
CA ASP A 59 -1.85 -8.49 20.59
C ASP A 59 -2.07 -7.42 19.48
N ARG A 60 -1.41 -6.28 19.66
CA ARG A 60 -1.43 -5.17 18.68
C ARG A 60 -0.84 -5.58 17.33
N ASP A 61 0.21 -6.37 17.34
CA ASP A 61 0.95 -6.72 16.11
C ASP A 61 0.14 -7.69 15.26
N GLU A 62 -0.66 -8.56 15.84
CA GLU A 62 -1.62 -9.39 15.12
C GLU A 62 -2.74 -8.55 14.49
N LEU A 63 -3.26 -7.52 15.19
CA LEU A 63 -4.21 -6.57 14.63
C LEU A 63 -3.58 -5.80 13.46
N LEU A 64 -2.33 -5.35 13.62
CA LEU A 64 -1.61 -4.63 12.57
C LEU A 64 -1.31 -5.52 11.36
N SER A 65 -0.99 -6.81 11.58
CA SER A 65 -0.84 -7.82 10.53
C SER A 65 -2.13 -8.01 9.73
N ASP A 66 -3.30 -8.08 10.39
CA ASP A 66 -4.59 -8.19 9.69
C ASP A 66 -4.89 -6.93 8.87
N VAL A 67 -4.57 -5.74 9.37
CA VAL A 67 -4.69 -4.49 8.63
C VAL A 67 -3.76 -4.49 7.41
N ALA A 68 -2.50 -4.84 7.57
CA ALA A 68 -1.51 -4.89 6.48
C ALA A 68 -1.92 -5.92 5.41
N ARG A 69 -2.35 -7.11 5.82
CA ARG A 69 -2.86 -8.16 4.91
C ARG A 69 -4.01 -7.65 4.05
N ARG A 70 -5.01 -7.00 4.66
CA ARG A 70 -6.14 -6.39 3.93
C ARG A 70 -5.68 -5.29 2.98
N GLY A 71 -4.68 -4.51 3.39
CA GLY A 71 -4.05 -3.51 2.53
C GLY A 71 -3.44 -4.15 1.28
N PHE A 72 -2.67 -5.24 1.43
CA PHE A 72 -2.10 -5.98 0.29
C PHE A 72 -3.17 -6.61 -0.61
N GLU A 73 -4.27 -7.12 -0.06
CA GLU A 73 -5.39 -7.66 -0.84
C GLU A 73 -6.07 -6.59 -1.70
N GLN A 74 -6.34 -5.42 -1.13
CA GLN A 74 -6.87 -4.27 -1.87
C GLN A 74 -5.86 -3.77 -2.91
N PHE A 75 -4.60 -3.67 -2.54
CA PHE A 75 -3.53 -3.25 -3.41
C PHE A 75 -3.38 -4.20 -4.61
N THR A 76 -3.40 -5.52 -4.38
CA THR A 76 -3.41 -6.53 -5.45
C THR A 76 -4.55 -6.29 -6.42
N THR A 77 -5.77 -6.04 -5.91
CA THR A 77 -6.95 -5.77 -6.73
C THR A 77 -6.77 -4.53 -7.61
N VAL A 78 -6.25 -3.44 -7.02
CA VAL A 78 -5.99 -2.17 -7.74
C VAL A 78 -4.93 -2.37 -8.82
N LEU A 79 -3.82 -3.03 -8.49
CA LEU A 79 -2.74 -3.30 -9.44
C LEU A 79 -3.19 -4.22 -10.58
N THR A 80 -3.91 -5.30 -10.28
CA THR A 80 -4.41 -6.23 -11.28
C THR A 80 -5.34 -5.54 -12.28
N ARG A 81 -6.25 -4.70 -11.78
CA ARG A 81 -7.15 -3.90 -12.64
C ARG A 81 -6.38 -2.91 -13.51
N ALA A 82 -5.38 -2.23 -12.95
CA ALA A 82 -4.57 -1.27 -13.70
C ALA A 82 -3.72 -1.95 -14.77
N TRP A 83 -3.18 -3.12 -14.47
CA TRP A 83 -2.39 -3.93 -15.38
C TRP A 83 -3.22 -4.43 -16.57
N ASP A 84 -4.47 -4.87 -16.32
CA ASP A 84 -5.42 -5.36 -17.34
C ASP A 84 -4.75 -6.30 -18.38
N ASN A 85 -3.99 -7.26 -17.91
CA ASN A 85 -3.27 -8.22 -18.75
C ASN A 85 -2.28 -7.62 -19.77
N GLY A 86 -1.95 -6.33 -19.63
CA GLY A 86 -1.09 -5.61 -20.57
C GLY A 86 -1.84 -4.95 -21.73
N ASN A 87 -3.16 -4.77 -21.61
CA ASN A 87 -3.97 -4.08 -22.63
C ASN A 87 -3.90 -2.54 -22.47
N PRO A 88 -4.08 -1.75 -23.53
CA PRO A 88 -4.08 -2.15 -24.95
C PRO A 88 -2.69 -2.55 -25.46
N ASP A 89 -1.63 -2.12 -24.79
CA ASP A 89 -0.23 -2.48 -24.99
C ASP A 89 0.51 -2.49 -23.65
N VAL A 90 1.60 -3.26 -23.60
CA VAL A 90 2.38 -3.50 -22.39
C VAL A 90 2.92 -2.21 -21.77
N ASN A 91 3.38 -1.26 -22.59
CA ASN A 91 3.99 -0.02 -22.08
C ASN A 91 2.95 0.88 -21.40
N SER A 92 1.79 1.07 -22.07
CA SER A 92 0.66 1.83 -21.49
C SER A 92 0.10 1.16 -20.22
N ALA A 93 0.02 -0.16 -20.21
CA ALA A 93 -0.41 -0.92 -19.03
C ALA A 93 0.60 -0.79 -17.87
N PHE A 94 1.89 -0.77 -18.17
CA PHE A 94 2.96 -0.61 -17.20
C PHE A 94 2.96 0.79 -16.57
N ASP A 95 2.72 1.83 -17.36
CA ASP A 95 2.53 3.21 -16.87
C ASP A 95 1.31 3.31 -15.93
N ARG A 96 0.17 2.72 -16.34
CA ARG A 96 -1.03 2.67 -15.48
C ARG A 96 -0.77 1.94 -14.17
N LEU A 97 0.01 0.86 -14.21
CA LEU A 97 0.39 0.10 -13.02
C LEU A 97 1.15 0.97 -12.02
N GLY A 98 2.13 1.75 -12.49
CA GLY A 98 2.87 2.68 -11.65
C GLY A 98 1.99 3.80 -11.08
N LYS A 99 1.13 4.40 -11.90
CA LYS A 99 0.16 5.41 -11.46
C LYS A 99 -0.83 4.84 -10.42
N ALA A 100 -1.26 3.59 -10.59
CA ALA A 100 -2.13 2.91 -9.63
C ALA A 100 -1.43 2.70 -8.28
N TYR A 101 -0.13 2.40 -8.29
CA TYR A 101 0.69 2.32 -7.07
C TYR A 101 0.64 3.64 -6.28
N LEU A 102 0.98 4.76 -6.92
CA LEU A 102 0.99 6.08 -6.29
C LEU A 102 -0.40 6.49 -5.80
N ASN A 103 -1.42 6.23 -6.60
CA ASN A 103 -2.80 6.52 -6.23
C ASN A 103 -3.27 5.73 -5.00
N PHE A 104 -2.85 4.46 -4.87
CA PHE A 104 -3.16 3.67 -3.68
C PHE A 104 -2.51 4.28 -2.43
N ALA A 105 -1.22 4.59 -2.48
CA ALA A 105 -0.51 5.22 -1.37
C ALA A 105 -1.17 6.54 -0.92
N LYS A 106 -1.68 7.33 -1.89
CA LYS A 106 -2.34 8.61 -1.64
C LYS A 106 -3.76 8.45 -1.07
N ARG A 107 -4.54 7.48 -1.56
CA ARG A 107 -5.95 7.30 -1.18
C ARG A 107 -6.13 6.45 0.07
N GLU A 108 -5.22 5.53 0.30
CA GLU A 108 -5.27 4.56 1.38
C GLU A 108 -4.00 4.65 2.27
N PRO A 109 -3.67 5.86 2.78
CA PRO A 109 -2.39 6.08 3.47
C PRO A 109 -2.24 5.23 4.74
N ALA A 110 -3.33 4.93 5.44
CA ALA A 110 -3.30 4.09 6.63
C ALA A 110 -2.97 2.63 6.29
N PHE A 111 -3.58 2.08 5.23
CA PHE A 111 -3.21 0.76 4.73
C PHE A 111 -1.76 0.74 4.22
N TYR A 112 -1.37 1.72 3.41
CA TYR A 112 0.00 1.82 2.89
C TYR A 112 1.03 1.85 4.02
N SER A 113 0.79 2.65 5.04
CA SER A 113 1.67 2.76 6.21
C SER A 113 1.70 1.46 7.02
N ALA A 114 0.57 0.77 7.20
CA ALA A 114 0.53 -0.54 7.86
C ALA A 114 1.33 -1.60 7.08
N MET A 115 1.22 -1.60 5.74
CA MET A 115 1.90 -2.56 4.86
C MET A 115 3.42 -2.43 4.89
N PHE A 116 3.95 -1.20 4.90
CA PHE A 116 5.36 -0.94 4.64
C PHE A 116 6.12 -0.30 5.81
N GLU A 117 5.41 0.29 6.78
CA GLU A 117 6.01 1.02 7.90
C GLU A 117 5.58 0.45 9.27
N GLY A 118 4.73 -0.58 9.27
CA GLY A 118 4.15 -1.16 10.50
C GLY A 118 5.15 -1.83 11.43
N GLY A 119 6.33 -2.16 10.93
CA GLY A 119 7.37 -2.85 11.70
C GLY A 119 7.06 -4.33 12.01
N VAL A 120 5.93 -4.85 11.50
CA VAL A 120 5.58 -6.27 11.64
C VAL A 120 6.34 -7.06 10.57
N PRO A 121 7.14 -8.05 10.94
CA PRO A 121 7.82 -8.89 9.95
C PRO A 121 6.80 -9.63 9.09
N HIS A 122 6.95 -9.56 7.76
CA HIS A 122 6.03 -10.23 6.82
C HIS A 122 5.99 -11.75 7.05
N ASP A 123 7.08 -12.34 7.52
CA ASP A 123 7.19 -13.78 7.80
C ASP A 123 6.54 -14.19 9.14
N SER A 124 6.12 -13.25 9.97
CA SER A 124 5.46 -13.54 11.25
C SER A 124 4.05 -14.12 11.09
N ASP A 125 3.40 -13.85 9.95
CA ASP A 125 2.06 -14.32 9.61
C ASP A 125 2.05 -14.87 8.16
N PRO A 126 1.80 -16.18 7.96
CA PRO A 126 1.74 -16.78 6.62
C PRO A 126 0.72 -16.11 5.69
N GLN A 127 -0.41 -15.63 6.20
CA GLN A 127 -1.44 -14.96 5.40
C GLN A 127 -0.97 -13.57 4.95
N LEU A 128 -0.28 -12.83 5.82
CA LEU A 128 0.33 -11.54 5.47
C LEU A 128 1.40 -11.71 4.39
N ARG A 129 2.30 -12.69 4.57
CA ARG A 129 3.33 -13.02 3.57
C ARG A 129 2.71 -13.34 2.21
N GLU A 130 1.74 -14.25 2.18
CA GLU A 130 1.06 -14.64 0.94
C GLU A 130 0.36 -13.46 0.25
N ALA A 131 -0.27 -12.57 1.03
CA ALA A 131 -0.89 -11.36 0.47
C ALA A 131 0.14 -10.43 -0.16
N GLY A 132 1.30 -10.22 0.50
CA GLY A 132 2.41 -9.45 -0.04
C GLY A 132 3.01 -10.07 -1.31
N GLU A 133 3.21 -11.39 -1.31
CA GLU A 133 3.70 -12.14 -2.48
C GLU A 133 2.74 -12.02 -3.67
N ARG A 134 1.42 -12.11 -3.45
CA ARG A 134 0.41 -11.91 -4.51
C ARG A 134 0.48 -10.50 -5.10
N ALA A 135 0.61 -9.48 -4.26
CA ALA A 135 0.73 -8.10 -4.73
C ALA A 135 2.00 -7.91 -5.59
N PHE A 136 3.13 -8.42 -5.15
CA PHE A 136 4.38 -8.36 -5.90
C PHE A 136 4.35 -9.18 -7.19
N ALA A 137 3.62 -10.30 -7.21
CA ALA A 137 3.47 -11.15 -8.39
C ALA A 137 2.83 -10.43 -9.57
N VAL A 138 1.93 -9.47 -9.34
CA VAL A 138 1.35 -8.63 -10.41
C VAL A 138 2.44 -7.84 -11.12
N LEU A 139 3.31 -7.18 -10.37
CA LEU A 139 4.41 -6.40 -10.93
C LEU A 139 5.45 -7.30 -11.63
N ARG A 140 5.77 -8.45 -11.03
CA ARG A 140 6.69 -9.41 -11.63
C ARG A 140 6.17 -9.93 -12.97
N GLY A 141 4.89 -10.32 -13.04
CA GLY A 141 4.27 -10.76 -14.29
C GLY A 141 4.22 -9.65 -15.35
N ALA A 142 4.02 -8.40 -14.94
CA ALA A 142 4.11 -7.25 -15.82
C ALA A 142 5.53 -7.05 -16.37
N ALA A 143 6.54 -7.17 -15.50
CA ALA A 143 7.94 -7.08 -15.90
C ALA A 143 8.34 -8.23 -16.85
N GLU A 144 7.84 -9.45 -16.63
CA GLU A 144 8.06 -10.59 -17.53
C GLU A 144 7.55 -10.29 -18.96
N LYS A 145 6.33 -9.74 -19.07
CA LYS A 145 5.77 -9.34 -20.37
C LYS A 145 6.53 -8.17 -21.00
N LEU A 146 7.02 -7.23 -20.19
CA LEU A 146 7.79 -6.09 -20.66
C LEU A 146 9.13 -6.55 -21.26
N VAL A 147 9.91 -7.34 -20.53
CA VAL A 147 11.22 -7.81 -21.00
C VAL A 147 11.09 -8.82 -22.16
N ALA A 148 9.94 -9.50 -22.28
CA ALA A 148 9.70 -10.40 -23.41
C ALA A 148 9.66 -9.68 -24.76
N GLN A 149 9.45 -8.36 -24.79
CA GLN A 149 9.50 -7.54 -26.00
C GLN A 149 10.95 -7.27 -26.47
N MET A 150 11.93 -7.53 -25.60
CA MET A 150 13.33 -7.31 -25.93
C MET A 150 13.93 -8.51 -26.66
N PRO A 151 14.95 -8.32 -27.52
CA PRO A 151 15.76 -9.41 -28.06
C PRO A 151 16.29 -10.31 -26.95
N ALA A 152 16.36 -11.62 -27.19
CA ALA A 152 16.85 -12.58 -26.18
C ALA A 152 18.27 -12.25 -25.70
N ALA A 153 19.13 -11.78 -26.62
CA ALA A 153 20.48 -11.32 -26.30
C ALA A 153 20.40 -9.96 -25.57
N GLY A 154 20.88 -9.90 -24.33
CA GLY A 154 20.85 -8.67 -23.52
C GLY A 154 19.58 -8.45 -22.72
N ARG A 155 18.63 -9.37 -22.72
CA ARG A 155 17.40 -9.31 -21.91
C ARG A 155 17.73 -9.39 -20.41
N PRO A 156 17.37 -8.37 -19.61
CA PRO A 156 17.59 -8.41 -18.17
C PRO A 156 16.65 -9.43 -17.50
N PRO A 157 17.01 -9.96 -16.31
CA PRO A 157 16.09 -10.76 -15.52
C PRO A 157 14.82 -9.96 -15.15
N ALA A 158 13.63 -10.51 -15.41
CA ALA A 158 12.38 -9.83 -15.12
C ALA A 158 12.22 -9.46 -13.63
N LEU A 159 12.71 -10.30 -12.72
CA LEU A 159 12.73 -10.00 -11.29
C LEU A 159 13.53 -8.73 -10.97
N MET A 160 14.68 -8.53 -11.61
CA MET A 160 15.49 -7.33 -11.44
C MET A 160 14.71 -6.08 -11.89
N VAL A 161 14.04 -6.16 -13.05
CA VAL A 161 13.20 -5.07 -13.57
C VAL A 161 12.06 -4.77 -12.60
N ALA A 162 11.36 -5.81 -12.10
CA ALA A 162 10.30 -5.65 -11.12
C ALA A 162 10.78 -4.96 -9.83
N LEU A 163 11.94 -5.36 -9.31
CA LEU A 163 12.53 -4.74 -8.10
C LEU A 163 12.92 -3.28 -8.32
N HIS A 164 13.52 -2.92 -9.47
CA HIS A 164 13.86 -1.54 -9.79
C HIS A 164 12.62 -0.66 -9.88
N VAL A 165 11.60 -1.13 -10.59
CA VAL A 165 10.33 -0.40 -10.74
C VAL A 165 9.61 -0.26 -9.41
N TRP A 166 9.58 -1.33 -8.60
CA TRP A 166 9.03 -1.26 -7.25
C TRP A 166 9.78 -0.25 -6.39
N SER A 167 11.11 -0.29 -6.37
CA SER A 167 11.95 0.64 -5.59
C SER A 167 11.70 2.09 -5.99
N LEU A 168 11.57 2.38 -7.29
CA LEU A 168 11.27 3.71 -7.79
C LEU A 168 9.86 4.17 -7.35
N SER A 169 8.85 3.34 -7.58
CA SER A 169 7.48 3.67 -7.22
C SER A 169 7.30 3.83 -5.71
N HIS A 170 7.90 2.92 -4.93
CA HIS A 170 7.87 2.96 -3.46
C HIS A 170 8.62 4.18 -2.92
N GLY A 171 9.80 4.48 -3.45
CA GLY A 171 10.58 5.65 -3.06
C GLY A 171 9.82 6.96 -3.30
N ILE A 172 9.20 7.10 -4.48
CA ILE A 172 8.36 8.27 -4.80
C ILE A 172 7.14 8.32 -3.86
N ALA A 173 6.39 7.23 -3.72
CA ALA A 173 5.24 7.18 -2.81
C ALA A 173 5.64 7.57 -1.38
N SER A 174 6.74 7.05 -0.86
CA SER A 174 7.25 7.36 0.48
C SER A 174 7.66 8.83 0.63
N LEU A 175 8.28 9.43 -0.39
CA LEU A 175 8.67 10.85 -0.37
C LEU A 175 7.46 11.79 -0.30
N PHE A 176 6.34 11.41 -0.92
CA PHE A 176 5.15 12.24 -1.01
C PHE A 176 4.04 11.90 0.00
N SER A 177 4.06 10.71 0.62
CA SER A 177 3.04 10.29 1.60
C SER A 177 3.30 10.83 3.00
N ARG A 178 4.55 11.03 3.39
CA ARG A 178 4.89 11.61 4.70
C ARG A 178 4.84 13.12 4.57
N GLY A 179 4.21 13.82 5.48
CA GLY A 179 4.13 15.28 5.56
C GLY A 179 5.41 16.10 5.26
N ASP A 180 6.47 15.44 4.84
CA ASP A 180 7.69 16.02 4.28
C ASP A 180 7.47 16.71 2.92
N ALA A 181 6.49 16.25 2.13
CA ALA A 181 6.08 16.98 0.92
C ALA A 181 5.49 18.36 1.25
N ALA A 182 4.85 18.48 2.43
CA ALA A 182 4.41 19.77 2.96
C ALA A 182 5.57 20.63 3.50
N ARG A 183 6.70 20.00 3.85
CA ARG A 183 7.91 20.69 4.34
C ARG A 183 8.91 21.02 3.23
N ARG A 184 8.88 20.29 2.10
CA ARG A 184 9.70 20.53 0.93
C ARG A 184 8.79 20.66 -0.28
N ALA A 185 8.65 21.88 -0.80
CA ALA A 185 8.01 22.08 -2.11
C ALA A 185 8.86 21.34 -3.17
N LEU A 186 8.48 20.10 -3.48
CA LEU A 186 9.10 19.38 -4.59
C LEU A 186 8.65 20.03 -5.90
N PRO A 187 9.56 20.23 -6.87
CA PRO A 187 9.29 21.05 -8.06
C PRO A 187 8.38 20.37 -9.08
N MET A 188 7.95 19.12 -8.83
CA MET A 188 7.07 18.36 -9.73
C MET A 188 6.17 17.40 -8.95
N PRO A 189 4.99 17.04 -9.49
CA PRO A 189 4.10 16.05 -8.88
C PRO A 189 4.68 14.62 -8.95
N PRO A 190 4.28 13.72 -8.04
CA PRO A 190 4.80 12.35 -7.97
C PRO A 190 4.56 11.55 -9.26
N GLU A 191 3.45 11.79 -9.94
CA GLU A 191 3.10 11.11 -11.19
C GLU A 191 4.07 11.49 -12.32
N GLU A 192 4.45 12.75 -12.44
CA GLU A 192 5.44 13.21 -13.42
C GLU A 192 6.85 12.69 -13.10
N LEU A 193 7.22 12.66 -11.82
CA LEU A 193 8.51 12.09 -11.39
C LEU A 193 8.59 10.60 -11.73
N LEU A 194 7.51 9.84 -11.51
CA LEU A 194 7.46 8.42 -11.84
C LEU A 194 7.54 8.21 -13.35
N GLU A 195 6.77 8.96 -14.13
CA GLU A 195 6.78 8.89 -15.59
C GLU A 195 8.16 9.18 -16.16
N ALA A 196 8.81 10.27 -15.73
CA ALA A 196 10.17 10.59 -16.14
C ALA A 196 11.16 9.47 -15.78
N GLY A 197 11.06 8.91 -14.56
CA GLY A 197 11.90 7.81 -14.13
C GLY A 197 11.70 6.55 -14.97
N PHE A 198 10.46 6.21 -15.30
CA PHE A 198 10.15 5.07 -16.17
C PHE A 198 10.66 5.29 -17.59
N LEU A 199 10.48 6.48 -18.16
CA LEU A 199 11.00 6.82 -19.48
C LEU A 199 12.52 6.63 -19.57
N ILE A 200 13.26 7.14 -18.59
CA ILE A 200 14.71 6.99 -18.53
C ILE A 200 15.08 5.52 -18.41
N TYR A 201 14.40 4.78 -17.52
CA TYR A 201 14.66 3.37 -17.27
C TYR A 201 14.38 2.50 -18.51
N LEU A 202 13.21 2.66 -19.15
CA LEU A 202 12.83 1.90 -20.35
C LEU A 202 13.75 2.19 -21.52
N ARG A 203 14.14 3.45 -21.73
CA ARG A 203 15.13 3.83 -22.77
C ARG A 203 16.49 3.20 -22.49
N GLY A 204 16.94 3.18 -21.23
CA GLY A 204 18.17 2.51 -20.80
C GLY A 204 18.15 1.01 -21.08
N LEU A 205 16.98 0.39 -21.10
CA LEU A 205 16.78 -1.02 -21.49
C LEU A 205 16.65 -1.21 -23.02
N GLY A 206 16.69 -0.14 -23.82
CA GLY A 206 16.49 -0.21 -25.27
C GLY A 206 15.02 -0.44 -25.67
N LEU A 207 14.06 -0.24 -24.75
CA LEU A 207 12.63 -0.34 -25.03
C LEU A 207 12.10 1.01 -25.57
N PRO A 208 11.17 0.98 -26.55
CA PRO A 208 10.54 2.20 -27.02
C PRO A 208 9.72 2.81 -25.87
N ALA A 209 10.12 4.00 -25.45
CA ALA A 209 9.34 4.83 -24.55
C ALA A 209 8.49 5.78 -25.41
N ARG A 210 7.18 5.70 -25.28
CA ARG A 210 6.25 6.64 -25.90
C ARG A 210 6.12 7.90 -25.08
#